data_4fcde00e92de5cc7876a0d0fec7400c3
#
_entry.id   4fcde00e92de5cc7876a0d0fec7400c3
#
_cell.length_a   1.000
_cell.length_b   1.000
_cell.length_c   1.000
_cell.angle_alpha   90.00
_cell.angle_beta   90.00
_cell.angle_gamma   90.00
#
_symmetry.space_group_name_H-M   'P 1'
#
loop_
_entity.id
_entity.type
_entity.pdbx_description
1 polymer ?
#
loop_
_entity_poly.entity_id
_entity_poly.type
_entity_poly.pdbx_seq_one_letter_code
_entity_poly.pdbx_strand_id
1 'polypeptide(L)'
;MVWIRESFKERLTKMRVHITSIYGQSPRSIALISQKLVKDVGRQLGYDEMGIYFYNDHAETHGERSTRMDGIIAGLGRGDIVVFQVPTWNSTEFDELFLDKLQAYGARIITFVHDIVPLMFESNFYLLDRVIDMYNRSDVVILPTKAMHDYLIEKGMTTSKVLYQEVWDHPVNIDLPRPEYQKVLSFAGDIQRFPFVNDWKENIPLIYYGDGSRLNSEANIHALGWKDDVELMLSLSKRGGFGLCWSEDREELVERRYSRMNASYKLSTFLAAGLPIIANHDISSRDFIKQHGLGFTVETLEEAVEKN
;
A
#
# COMPACT_ATOMS: atom_id res chain seq x y z
N MET A 1 -47.76 -14.08 8.23
CA MET A 1 -47.44 -12.68 8.65
C MET A 1 -46.43 -12.59 9.82
N VAL A 2 -46.41 -13.50 10.75
CA VAL A 2 -45.41 -13.52 11.88
C VAL A 2 -43.98 -13.76 11.38
N TRP A 3 -43.76 -14.72 10.49
CA TRP A 3 -42.44 -15.06 9.91
C TRP A 3 -41.76 -13.90 9.14
N ILE A 4 -42.53 -13.08 8.47
CA ILE A 4 -41.98 -11.90 7.76
C ILE A 4 -41.56 -10.80 8.76
N ARG A 5 -42.25 -10.68 9.90
CA ARG A 5 -41.91 -9.72 10.94
C ARG A 5 -40.63 -10.07 11.73
N GLU A 6 -40.40 -11.36 12.01
CA GLU A 6 -39.16 -11.80 12.64
C GLU A 6 -37.95 -11.68 11.75
N SER A 7 -38.04 -12.10 10.48
CA SER A 7 -37.01 -11.91 9.47
C SER A 7 -36.71 -10.42 9.19
N PHE A 8 -37.73 -9.55 9.28
CA PHE A 8 -37.57 -8.11 9.10
C PHE A 8 -36.90 -7.47 10.35
N LYS A 9 -37.22 -7.90 11.56
CA LYS A 9 -36.56 -7.47 12.80
C LYS A 9 -35.11 -7.93 12.86
N GLU A 10 -34.79 -9.17 12.46
CA GLU A 10 -33.41 -9.65 12.38
C GLU A 10 -32.56 -8.91 11.36
N ARG A 11 -33.15 -8.50 10.21
CA ARG A 11 -32.46 -7.65 9.23
C ARG A 11 -32.21 -6.22 9.74
N LEU A 12 -33.10 -5.67 10.56
CA LEU A 12 -32.96 -4.32 11.13
C LEU A 12 -31.97 -4.24 12.29
N THR A 13 -31.50 -5.38 12.81
CA THR A 13 -30.55 -5.44 13.93
C THR A 13 -29.17 -5.95 13.55
N LYS A 14 -28.95 -6.39 12.30
CA LYS A 14 -27.64 -6.89 11.88
C LYS A 14 -26.80 -5.72 11.37
N MET A 15 -25.86 -5.26 12.18
CA MET A 15 -24.80 -4.34 11.82
C MET A 15 -24.06 -4.87 10.57
N ARG A 16 -23.96 -4.06 9.52
CA ARG A 16 -23.25 -4.39 8.30
C ARG A 16 -21.85 -3.82 8.34
N VAL A 17 -20.96 -4.41 7.58
CA VAL A 17 -19.61 -3.90 7.38
C VAL A 17 -19.48 -3.49 5.91
N HIS A 18 -19.05 -2.28 5.69
CA HIS A 18 -18.75 -1.73 4.37
C HIS A 18 -17.25 -1.53 4.24
N ILE A 19 -16.76 -1.60 3.00
CA ILE A 19 -15.35 -1.34 2.69
C ILE A 19 -15.26 -0.41 1.49
N THR A 20 -14.45 0.65 1.59
CA THR A 20 -14.18 1.53 0.46
C THR A 20 -13.23 0.88 -0.53
N SER A 21 -13.32 1.25 -1.80
CA SER A 21 -12.38 0.85 -2.85
C SER A 21 -12.25 1.96 -3.88
N ILE A 22 -11.04 2.20 -4.35
CA ILE A 22 -10.76 3.24 -5.35
C ILE A 22 -10.86 2.70 -6.78
N TYR A 23 -11.30 3.58 -7.69
CA TYR A 23 -11.43 3.34 -9.12
C TYR A 23 -10.87 4.53 -9.92
N GLY A 24 -10.67 4.36 -11.21
CA GLY A 24 -10.32 5.45 -12.14
C GLY A 24 -8.85 5.83 -12.17
N GLN A 25 -8.00 5.19 -11.40
CA GLN A 25 -6.55 5.36 -11.50
C GLN A 25 -5.95 4.49 -12.61
N SER A 26 -4.69 4.77 -12.97
CA SER A 26 -3.94 3.95 -13.90
C SER A 26 -3.88 2.49 -13.43
N PRO A 27 -4.07 1.51 -14.32
CA PRO A 27 -3.88 0.07 -14.00
C PRO A 27 -2.48 -0.27 -13.45
N ARG A 28 -1.50 0.64 -13.63
CA ARG A 28 -0.14 0.51 -13.09
C ARG A 28 0.00 1.00 -11.65
N SER A 29 -1.07 1.54 -11.05
CA SER A 29 -1.04 2.05 -9.68
C SER A 29 -1.03 0.91 -8.67
N ILE A 30 0.04 0.81 -7.87
CA ILE A 30 0.11 -0.14 -6.74
C ILE A 30 -0.99 0.15 -5.71
N ALA A 31 -1.34 1.43 -5.51
CA ALA A 31 -2.44 1.81 -4.63
C ALA A 31 -3.78 1.18 -5.05
N LEU A 32 -4.05 1.13 -6.37
CA LEU A 32 -5.24 0.46 -6.89
C LEU A 32 -5.20 -1.05 -6.60
N ILE A 33 -4.04 -1.68 -6.78
CA ILE A 33 -3.86 -3.12 -6.56
C ILE A 33 -4.04 -3.47 -5.08
N SER A 34 -3.39 -2.75 -4.18
CA SER A 34 -3.44 -3.02 -2.74
C SER A 34 -4.82 -2.79 -2.14
N GLN A 35 -5.50 -1.69 -2.50
CA GLN A 35 -6.86 -1.43 -2.01
C GLN A 35 -7.88 -2.42 -2.59
N LYS A 36 -7.71 -2.81 -3.86
CA LYS A 36 -8.53 -3.86 -4.46
C LYS A 36 -8.36 -5.20 -3.73
N LEU A 37 -7.14 -5.57 -3.38
CA LEU A 37 -6.85 -6.79 -2.62
C LEU A 37 -7.62 -6.81 -1.29
N VAL A 38 -7.50 -5.75 -0.49
CA VAL A 38 -8.19 -5.65 0.82
C VAL A 38 -9.71 -5.68 0.63
N LYS A 39 -10.23 -4.98 -0.39
CA LYS A 39 -11.65 -5.02 -0.74
C LYS A 39 -12.11 -6.43 -1.14
N ASP A 40 -11.33 -7.16 -1.94
CA ASP A 40 -11.70 -8.51 -2.40
C ASP A 40 -11.74 -9.49 -1.22
N VAL A 41 -10.81 -9.39 -0.25
CA VAL A 41 -10.86 -10.13 1.02
C VAL A 41 -12.10 -9.73 1.84
N GLY A 42 -12.38 -8.44 1.96
CA GLY A 42 -13.58 -7.94 2.65
C GLY A 42 -14.87 -8.51 2.06
N ARG A 43 -14.97 -8.57 0.73
CA ARG A 43 -16.13 -9.18 0.05
C ARG A 43 -16.29 -10.68 0.35
N GLN A 44 -15.19 -11.42 0.45
CA GLN A 44 -15.23 -12.83 0.87
C GLN A 44 -15.74 -12.98 2.31
N LEU A 45 -15.51 -11.97 3.16
CA LEU A 45 -16.02 -11.88 4.52
C LEU A 45 -17.47 -11.35 4.58
N GLY A 46 -18.07 -11.01 3.45
CA GLY A 46 -19.45 -10.51 3.36
C GLY A 46 -19.59 -9.01 3.55
N TYR A 47 -18.51 -8.22 3.35
CA TYR A 47 -18.57 -6.76 3.40
C TYR A 47 -19.18 -6.18 2.12
N ASP A 48 -19.98 -5.12 2.28
CA ASP A 48 -20.54 -4.34 1.18
C ASP A 48 -19.50 -3.33 0.67
N GLU A 49 -19.36 -3.23 -0.65
CA GLU A 49 -18.41 -2.31 -1.27
C GLU A 49 -18.95 -0.89 -1.40
N MET A 50 -18.13 0.11 -1.09
CA MET A 50 -18.32 1.53 -1.39
C MET A 50 -17.27 1.99 -2.39
N GLY A 51 -17.65 2.15 -3.67
CA GLY A 51 -16.73 2.57 -4.72
C GLY A 51 -16.49 4.08 -4.70
N ILE A 52 -15.21 4.49 -4.65
CA ILE A 52 -14.77 5.88 -4.74
C ILE A 52 -13.98 6.04 -6.04
N TYR A 53 -14.45 6.90 -6.94
CA TYR A 53 -13.78 7.17 -8.20
C TYR A 53 -12.75 8.30 -8.03
N PHE A 54 -11.53 8.10 -8.53
CA PHE A 54 -10.50 9.13 -8.61
C PHE A 54 -10.84 10.14 -9.70
N TYR A 55 -10.82 11.43 -9.38
CA TYR A 55 -11.11 12.54 -10.29
C TYR A 55 -10.49 13.84 -9.78
N ASN A 56 -10.56 14.90 -10.56
CA ASN A 56 -10.10 16.23 -10.14
C ASN A 56 -11.15 16.87 -9.20
N ASP A 57 -11.09 16.54 -7.90
CA ASP A 57 -12.01 17.03 -6.88
C ASP A 57 -11.83 18.52 -6.53
N HIS A 58 -10.71 19.14 -6.91
CA HIS A 58 -10.51 20.59 -6.78
C HIS A 58 -11.42 21.43 -7.69
N ALA A 59 -11.97 20.83 -8.76
CA ALA A 59 -12.87 21.50 -9.68
C ALA A 59 -14.33 21.49 -9.19
N GLU A 60 -14.68 20.74 -8.15
CA GLU A 60 -16.03 20.64 -7.62
C GLU A 60 -16.33 21.73 -6.60
N THR A 61 -17.59 22.18 -6.58
CA THR A 61 -18.13 22.94 -5.47
C THR A 61 -18.34 22.03 -4.26
N HIS A 62 -18.41 22.62 -3.07
CA HIS A 62 -18.71 21.88 -1.84
C HIS A 62 -20.05 21.10 -1.94
N GLY A 63 -21.07 21.71 -2.59
CA GLY A 63 -22.39 21.05 -2.79
C GLY A 63 -22.32 19.82 -3.69
N GLU A 64 -21.60 19.90 -4.81
CA GLU A 64 -21.40 18.77 -5.73
C GLU A 64 -20.66 17.63 -5.05
N ARG A 65 -19.56 17.94 -4.34
CA ARG A 65 -18.79 16.97 -3.57
C ARG A 65 -19.64 16.28 -2.49
N SER A 66 -20.41 17.07 -1.72
CA SER A 66 -21.35 16.54 -0.72
C SER A 66 -22.37 15.58 -1.34
N THR A 67 -22.98 15.95 -2.46
CA THR A 67 -23.97 15.11 -3.16
C THR A 67 -23.33 13.83 -3.69
N ARG A 68 -22.11 13.88 -4.22
CA ARG A 68 -21.35 12.69 -4.65
C ARG A 68 -21.11 11.74 -3.49
N MET A 69 -20.68 12.26 -2.33
CA MET A 69 -20.47 11.46 -1.13
C MET A 69 -21.77 10.82 -0.63
N ASP A 70 -22.89 11.52 -0.68
CA ASP A 70 -24.21 10.97 -0.34
C ASP A 70 -24.58 9.78 -1.26
N GLY A 71 -24.20 9.85 -2.53
CA GLY A 71 -24.36 8.72 -3.47
C GLY A 71 -23.50 7.51 -3.11
N ILE A 72 -22.25 7.74 -2.69
CA ILE A 72 -21.32 6.67 -2.28
C ILE A 72 -21.84 5.94 -1.03
N ILE A 73 -22.33 6.68 -0.05
CA ILE A 73 -22.80 6.14 1.24
C ILE A 73 -24.30 5.80 1.28
N ALA A 74 -25.00 5.85 0.15
CA ALA A 74 -26.47 5.65 0.09
C ALA A 74 -26.95 4.33 0.72
N GLY A 75 -26.09 3.30 0.76
CA GLY A 75 -26.39 2.02 1.41
C GLY A 75 -26.10 1.96 2.91
N LEU A 76 -25.47 2.99 3.51
CA LEU A 76 -25.02 3.00 4.89
C LEU A 76 -26.18 3.12 5.87
N GLY A 77 -26.21 2.24 6.88
CA GLY A 77 -27.13 2.29 8.01
C GLY A 77 -26.45 2.87 9.27
N ARG A 78 -27.27 3.45 10.15
CA ARG A 78 -26.75 3.94 11.43
C ARG A 78 -26.19 2.80 12.27
N GLY A 79 -24.95 2.95 12.73
CA GLY A 79 -24.24 1.93 13.53
C GLY A 79 -23.52 0.88 12.70
N ASP A 80 -23.61 0.92 11.36
CA ASP A 80 -22.78 0.09 10.48
C ASP A 80 -21.29 0.41 10.68
N ILE A 81 -20.44 -0.52 10.31
CA ILE A 81 -18.97 -0.34 10.31
C ILE A 81 -18.50 -0.01 8.91
N VAL A 82 -17.60 0.96 8.78
CA VAL A 82 -16.93 1.27 7.51
C VAL A 82 -15.42 1.06 7.66
N VAL A 83 -14.87 0.16 6.85
CA VAL A 83 -13.42 0.05 6.63
C VAL A 83 -13.06 1.09 5.56
N PHE A 84 -12.60 2.23 6.02
CA PHE A 84 -12.20 3.36 5.17
C PHE A 84 -10.74 3.23 4.77
N GLN A 85 -10.49 2.79 3.55
CA GLN A 85 -9.14 2.66 2.99
C GLN A 85 -8.63 4.03 2.56
N VAL A 86 -7.48 4.44 3.09
CA VAL A 86 -6.85 5.74 2.81
C VAL A 86 -5.40 5.59 2.32
N PRO A 87 -4.92 6.52 1.47
CA PRO A 87 -5.64 7.65 0.88
C PRO A 87 -6.60 7.21 -0.23
N THR A 88 -7.65 8.01 -0.50
CA THR A 88 -8.49 7.79 -1.68
C THR A 88 -7.84 8.26 -2.97
N TRP A 89 -6.69 8.93 -2.84
CA TRP A 89 -5.94 9.61 -3.91
C TRP A 89 -6.67 10.79 -4.56
N ASN A 90 -7.86 11.13 -4.09
CA ASN A 90 -8.42 12.46 -4.22
C ASN A 90 -7.66 13.41 -3.26
N SER A 91 -8.13 14.62 -3.02
CA SER A 91 -7.46 15.52 -2.08
C SER A 91 -7.59 15.03 -0.62
N THR A 92 -6.70 15.51 0.27
CA THR A 92 -6.84 15.31 1.72
C THR A 92 -8.16 15.88 2.23
N GLU A 93 -8.62 16.98 1.64
CA GLU A 93 -9.93 17.57 1.96
C GLU A 93 -11.09 16.63 1.61
N PHE A 94 -10.98 15.89 0.51
CA PHE A 94 -11.97 14.85 0.19
C PHE A 94 -12.01 13.77 1.27
N ASP A 95 -10.86 13.26 1.69
CA ASP A 95 -10.78 12.22 2.71
C ASP A 95 -11.37 12.69 4.05
N GLU A 96 -11.08 13.93 4.48
CA GLU A 96 -11.65 14.53 5.69
C GLU A 96 -13.17 14.67 5.62
N LEU A 97 -13.68 15.25 4.52
CA LEU A 97 -15.13 15.43 4.34
C LEU A 97 -15.88 14.10 4.23
N PHE A 98 -15.24 13.09 3.65
CA PHE A 98 -15.82 11.76 3.60
C PHE A 98 -15.89 11.13 4.99
N LEU A 99 -14.85 11.27 5.80
CA LEU A 99 -14.85 10.87 7.20
C LEU A 99 -15.97 11.58 7.98
N ASP A 100 -16.11 12.91 7.82
CA ASP A 100 -17.17 13.72 8.46
C ASP A 100 -18.56 13.20 8.09
N LYS A 101 -18.78 12.86 6.82
CA LYS A 101 -20.02 12.25 6.34
C LYS A 101 -20.32 10.92 7.03
N LEU A 102 -19.35 10.03 7.09
CA LEU A 102 -19.49 8.73 7.74
C LEU A 102 -19.87 8.90 9.23
N GLN A 103 -19.22 9.82 9.93
CA GLN A 103 -19.51 10.15 11.32
C GLN A 103 -20.92 10.74 11.50
N ALA A 104 -21.33 11.65 10.61
CA ALA A 104 -22.67 12.27 10.66
C ALA A 104 -23.78 11.22 10.48
N TYR A 105 -23.53 10.17 9.69
CA TYR A 105 -24.45 9.05 9.56
C TYR A 105 -24.39 8.05 10.73
N GLY A 106 -23.48 8.27 11.69
CA GLY A 106 -23.32 7.44 12.87
C GLY A 106 -22.68 6.09 12.62
N ALA A 107 -21.83 5.99 11.58
CA ALA A 107 -21.01 4.82 11.32
C ALA A 107 -19.87 4.70 12.34
N ARG A 108 -19.39 3.47 12.57
CA ARG A 108 -18.11 3.20 13.24
C ARG A 108 -17.03 3.08 12.18
N ILE A 109 -15.90 3.72 12.39
CA ILE A 109 -14.88 3.88 11.35
C ILE A 109 -13.61 3.14 11.72
N ILE A 110 -13.21 2.22 10.84
CA ILE A 110 -11.90 1.57 10.85
C ILE A 110 -11.11 2.20 9.70
N THR A 111 -10.16 3.07 9.99
CA THR A 111 -9.30 3.65 8.95
C THR A 111 -8.16 2.68 8.64
N PHE A 112 -8.13 2.19 7.39
CA PHE A 112 -7.07 1.32 6.88
C PHE A 112 -6.07 2.14 6.07
N VAL A 113 -4.88 2.33 6.62
CA VAL A 113 -3.84 3.18 6.04
C VAL A 113 -2.94 2.36 5.13
N HIS A 114 -3.01 2.63 3.82
CA HIS A 114 -2.10 2.05 2.82
C HIS A 114 -0.81 2.85 2.72
N ASP A 115 -0.97 4.17 2.60
CA ASP A 115 0.13 5.12 2.48
C ASP A 115 -0.21 6.42 3.22
N ILE A 116 0.82 7.17 3.61
CA ILE A 116 0.69 8.51 4.19
C ILE A 116 1.32 9.51 3.23
N VAL A 117 0.51 10.09 2.36
CA VAL A 117 0.93 11.01 1.30
C VAL A 117 1.86 12.13 1.80
N PRO A 118 1.61 12.77 2.96
CA PRO A 118 2.53 13.74 3.55
C PRO A 118 3.94 13.22 3.84
N LEU A 119 4.11 11.92 4.03
CA LEU A 119 5.42 11.30 4.29
C LEU A 119 6.09 10.75 3.03
N MET A 120 5.33 10.62 1.93
CA MET A 120 5.82 10.15 0.64
C MET A 120 6.37 11.29 -0.23
N PHE A 121 5.86 12.51 -0.04
CA PHE A 121 6.19 13.67 -0.84
C PHE A 121 6.41 14.88 0.07
N GLU A 122 7.62 15.42 0.08
CA GLU A 122 7.99 16.53 0.96
C GLU A 122 7.09 17.77 0.75
N SER A 123 6.69 18.01 -0.49
CA SER A 123 5.75 19.08 -0.85
C SER A 123 4.38 18.98 -0.14
N ASN A 124 4.02 17.79 0.34
CA ASN A 124 2.74 17.54 1.02
C ASN A 124 2.87 17.47 2.54
N PHE A 125 4.09 17.62 3.08
CA PHE A 125 4.34 17.46 4.53
C PHE A 125 3.47 18.38 5.40
N TYR A 126 3.10 19.56 4.90
CA TYR A 126 2.21 20.48 5.57
C TYR A 126 0.79 19.95 5.86
N LEU A 127 0.41 18.83 5.21
CA LEU A 127 -0.88 18.16 5.41
C LEU A 127 -0.85 17.12 6.54
N LEU A 128 0.31 16.86 7.14
CA LEU A 128 0.47 15.75 8.09
C LEU A 128 -0.45 15.89 9.30
N ASP A 129 -0.58 17.09 9.87
CA ASP A 129 -1.42 17.32 11.03
C ASP A 129 -2.91 17.04 10.74
N ARG A 130 -3.37 17.36 9.52
CA ARG A 130 -4.74 17.07 9.06
C ARG A 130 -4.99 15.57 8.94
N VAL A 131 -4.02 14.83 8.40
CA VAL A 131 -4.10 13.37 8.28
C VAL A 131 -4.11 12.70 9.65
N ILE A 132 -3.28 13.18 10.59
CA ILE A 132 -3.26 12.69 11.97
C ILE A 132 -4.60 12.98 12.67
N ASP A 133 -5.21 14.15 12.44
CA ASP A 133 -6.53 14.48 12.99
C ASP A 133 -7.60 13.48 12.50
N MET A 134 -7.61 13.11 11.22
CA MET A 134 -8.51 12.06 10.71
C MET A 134 -8.31 10.73 11.45
N TYR A 135 -7.05 10.33 11.69
CA TYR A 135 -6.77 9.09 12.42
C TYR A 135 -7.23 9.17 13.87
N ASN A 136 -7.08 10.32 14.52
CA ASN A 136 -7.54 10.54 15.89
C ASN A 136 -9.07 10.49 16.03
N ARG A 137 -9.80 10.74 14.97
CA ARG A 137 -11.27 10.67 14.91
C ARG A 137 -11.82 9.28 14.53
N SER A 138 -10.96 8.33 14.20
CA SER A 138 -11.35 6.98 13.85
C SER A 138 -11.51 6.08 15.09
N ASP A 139 -12.46 5.13 15.05
CA ASP A 139 -12.65 4.16 16.15
C ASP A 139 -11.48 3.17 16.28
N VAL A 140 -10.91 2.79 15.14
CA VAL A 140 -9.71 1.93 15.03
C VAL A 140 -8.89 2.41 13.84
N VAL A 141 -7.56 2.33 13.93
CA VAL A 141 -6.66 2.59 12.82
C VAL A 141 -5.81 1.35 12.54
N ILE A 142 -5.76 0.93 11.29
CA ILE A 142 -4.83 -0.11 10.83
C ILE A 142 -3.67 0.60 10.13
N LEU A 143 -2.48 0.49 10.72
CA LEU A 143 -1.25 1.13 10.21
C LEU A 143 -0.34 0.09 9.55
N PRO A 144 0.54 0.51 8.64
CA PRO A 144 1.53 -0.37 8.03
C PRO A 144 2.40 -1.09 9.07
N THR A 145 2.96 -0.35 10.04
CA THR A 145 3.91 -0.90 11.01
C THR A 145 3.85 -0.18 12.35
N LYS A 146 4.46 -0.79 13.37
CA LYS A 146 4.68 -0.14 14.66
C LYS A 146 5.59 1.11 14.54
N ALA A 147 6.61 1.06 13.69
CA ALA A 147 7.51 2.20 13.48
C ALA A 147 6.76 3.42 12.93
N MET A 148 5.79 3.20 12.00
CA MET A 148 4.90 4.26 11.54
C MET A 148 4.06 4.84 12.68
N HIS A 149 3.50 3.97 13.53
CA HIS A 149 2.72 4.41 14.69
C HIS A 149 3.54 5.24 15.66
N ASP A 150 4.75 4.79 16.04
CA ASP A 150 5.64 5.52 16.95
C ASP A 150 5.94 6.93 16.39
N TYR A 151 6.24 7.03 15.11
CA TYR A 151 6.43 8.33 14.45
C TYR A 151 5.19 9.22 14.49
N LEU A 152 4.00 8.66 14.23
CA LEU A 152 2.75 9.43 14.27
C LEU A 152 2.38 9.89 15.69
N ILE A 153 2.70 9.11 16.73
CA ILE A 153 2.55 9.53 18.14
C ILE A 153 3.41 10.76 18.41
N GLU A 154 4.67 10.78 17.97
CA GLU A 154 5.55 11.95 18.11
C GLU A 154 4.99 13.19 17.39
N LYS A 155 4.18 12.99 16.36
CA LYS A 155 3.53 14.04 15.58
C LYS A 155 2.10 14.38 16.04
N GLY A 156 1.62 13.80 17.15
CA GLY A 156 0.34 14.15 17.75
C GLY A 156 -0.81 13.16 17.56
N MET A 157 -0.53 11.94 17.09
CA MET A 157 -1.54 10.89 17.07
C MET A 157 -1.86 10.43 18.50
N THR A 158 -3.14 10.39 18.84
CA THR A 158 -3.64 10.04 20.18
C THR A 158 -4.49 8.79 20.21
N THR A 159 -4.88 8.27 19.04
CA THR A 159 -5.68 7.04 18.92
C THR A 159 -4.92 5.86 19.51
N SER A 160 -5.52 5.19 20.49
CA SER A 160 -4.92 4.03 21.18
C SER A 160 -5.32 2.67 20.58
N LYS A 161 -6.37 2.63 19.77
CA LYS A 161 -6.85 1.41 19.12
C LYS A 161 -6.21 1.27 17.76
N VAL A 162 -5.00 0.72 17.73
CA VAL A 162 -4.20 0.54 16.52
C VAL A 162 -3.90 -0.94 16.30
N LEU A 163 -4.01 -1.37 15.06
CA LEU A 163 -3.55 -2.67 14.56
C LEU A 163 -2.43 -2.45 13.55
N TYR A 164 -1.55 -3.41 13.41
CA TYR A 164 -0.45 -3.36 12.44
C TYR A 164 -0.62 -4.43 11.38
N GLN A 165 -0.40 -4.02 10.13
CA GLN A 165 -0.43 -4.93 8.98
C GLN A 165 0.88 -5.71 8.85
N GLU A 166 2.02 -5.06 9.08
CA GLU A 166 3.41 -5.55 9.02
C GLU A 166 3.87 -5.93 7.61
N VAL A 167 3.19 -6.86 6.95
CA VAL A 167 3.47 -7.30 5.58
C VAL A 167 2.19 -7.41 4.78
N TRP A 168 2.27 -7.25 3.47
CA TRP A 168 1.14 -7.45 2.56
C TRP A 168 0.98 -8.93 2.22
N ASP A 169 -0.26 -9.43 2.24
CA ASP A 169 -0.58 -10.64 1.53
C ASP A 169 -0.52 -10.38 0.02
N HIS A 170 -0.01 -11.34 -0.73
CA HIS A 170 0.04 -11.28 -2.18
C HIS A 170 -0.55 -12.57 -2.74
N PRO A 171 -1.84 -12.57 -3.13
CA PRO A 171 -2.50 -13.78 -3.61
C PRO A 171 -1.87 -14.22 -4.94
N VAL A 172 -1.58 -15.51 -5.03
CA VAL A 172 -1.07 -16.15 -6.25
C VAL A 172 -2.16 -17.07 -6.77
N ASN A 173 -2.78 -16.68 -7.89
CA ASN A 173 -3.88 -17.42 -8.53
C ASN A 173 -3.42 -18.18 -9.79
N ILE A 174 -2.11 -18.38 -9.93
CA ILE A 174 -1.48 -19.09 -11.04
C ILE A 174 -0.41 -20.05 -10.51
N ASP A 175 -0.13 -21.10 -11.25
CA ASP A 175 0.99 -21.98 -10.97
C ASP A 175 2.31 -21.29 -11.36
N LEU A 176 3.11 -20.96 -10.35
CA LEU A 176 4.45 -20.42 -10.56
C LEU A 176 5.50 -21.55 -10.59
N PRO A 177 6.46 -21.51 -11.51
CA PRO A 177 7.57 -22.44 -11.46
C PRO A 177 8.40 -22.17 -10.19
N ARG A 178 9.00 -23.21 -9.63
CA ARG A 178 9.93 -23.02 -8.51
C ARG A 178 11.15 -22.25 -9.00
N PRO A 179 11.50 -21.11 -8.40
CA PRO A 179 12.68 -20.36 -8.79
C PRO A 179 13.95 -21.18 -8.58
N GLU A 180 14.85 -21.12 -9.55
CA GLU A 180 16.22 -21.64 -9.40
C GLU A 180 17.15 -20.50 -8.98
N TYR A 181 18.21 -20.84 -8.25
CA TYR A 181 19.22 -19.85 -7.92
C TYR A 181 19.91 -19.35 -9.18
N GLN A 182 19.93 -18.02 -9.33
CA GLN A 182 20.67 -17.30 -10.36
C GLN A 182 21.39 -16.12 -9.69
N LYS A 183 22.62 -15.85 -10.13
CA LYS A 183 23.39 -14.72 -9.61
C LYS A 183 22.92 -13.41 -10.23
N VAL A 184 21.70 -12.98 -9.87
CA VAL A 184 21.05 -11.76 -10.35
C VAL A 184 20.21 -11.13 -9.26
N LEU A 185 20.11 -9.79 -9.26
CA LEU A 185 19.19 -9.02 -8.44
C LEU A 185 18.03 -8.53 -9.30
N SER A 186 16.82 -8.64 -8.80
CA SER A 186 15.61 -8.14 -9.45
C SER A 186 15.06 -6.92 -8.70
N PHE A 187 14.79 -5.82 -9.41
CA PHE A 187 14.21 -4.60 -8.85
C PHE A 187 13.01 -4.14 -9.67
N ALA A 188 11.93 -3.77 -8.99
CA ALA A 188 10.73 -3.16 -9.58
C ALA A 188 10.47 -1.80 -8.94
N GLY A 189 10.37 -0.74 -9.76
CA GLY A 189 10.12 0.61 -9.25
C GLY A 189 10.36 1.70 -10.29
N ASP A 190 10.08 2.94 -9.90
CA ASP A 190 10.31 4.11 -10.73
C ASP A 190 11.74 4.62 -10.55
N ILE A 191 12.46 4.78 -11.64
CA ILE A 191 13.85 5.25 -11.68
C ILE A 191 14.02 6.68 -11.10
N GLN A 192 12.98 7.52 -11.15
CA GLN A 192 13.03 8.85 -10.56
C GLN A 192 13.01 8.80 -9.03
N ARG A 193 12.32 7.81 -8.46
CA ARG A 193 12.26 7.56 -7.02
C ARG A 193 13.44 6.73 -6.51
N PHE A 194 14.08 5.97 -7.39
CA PHE A 194 15.16 5.05 -7.06
C PHE A 194 16.35 5.25 -8.01
N PRO A 195 17.09 6.37 -7.88
CA PRO A 195 18.16 6.75 -8.82
C PRO A 195 19.31 5.74 -8.88
N PHE A 196 19.55 4.95 -7.83
CA PHE A 196 20.60 3.93 -7.81
C PHE A 196 20.50 2.96 -9.01
N VAL A 197 19.32 2.79 -9.58
CA VAL A 197 19.12 1.98 -10.78
C VAL A 197 19.96 2.53 -11.93
N ASN A 198 19.96 3.85 -12.13
CA ASN A 198 20.77 4.50 -13.20
C ASN A 198 22.26 4.45 -12.94
N ASP A 199 22.65 4.35 -11.67
CA ASP A 199 24.05 4.35 -11.23
C ASP A 199 24.60 2.92 -11.05
N TRP A 200 23.82 1.89 -11.40
CA TRP A 200 24.18 0.49 -11.20
C TRP A 200 25.41 0.09 -12.03
N LYS A 201 26.52 -0.14 -11.37
CA LYS A 201 27.82 -0.52 -11.99
C LYS A 201 28.39 -1.81 -11.41
N GLU A 202 27.59 -2.51 -10.63
CA GLU A 202 28.01 -3.75 -9.98
C GLU A 202 28.34 -4.84 -11.01
N ASN A 203 29.16 -5.81 -10.61
CA ASN A 203 29.64 -6.89 -11.46
C ASN A 203 28.58 -7.96 -11.77
N ILE A 204 27.39 -7.84 -11.19
CA ILE A 204 26.23 -8.66 -11.49
C ILE A 204 25.14 -7.82 -12.16
N PRO A 205 24.33 -8.38 -13.06
CA PRO A 205 23.27 -7.63 -13.71
C PRO A 205 22.12 -7.34 -12.74
N LEU A 206 21.56 -6.12 -12.84
CA LEU A 206 20.28 -5.78 -12.25
C LEU A 206 19.17 -6.04 -13.26
N ILE A 207 18.23 -6.89 -12.92
CA ILE A 207 17.02 -7.11 -13.71
C ILE A 207 15.99 -6.06 -13.28
N TYR A 208 15.70 -5.14 -14.18
CA TYR A 208 14.87 -3.99 -13.87
C TYR A 208 13.48 -4.08 -14.50
N TYR A 209 12.46 -3.96 -13.68
CA TYR A 209 11.05 -3.92 -14.06
C TYR A 209 10.50 -2.51 -13.85
N GLY A 210 10.58 -1.70 -14.90
CA GLY A 210 10.16 -0.31 -14.92
C GLY A 210 10.42 0.32 -16.29
N ASP A 211 10.20 1.63 -16.40
CA ASP A 211 10.45 2.35 -17.65
C ASP A 211 11.96 2.51 -17.89
N GLY A 212 12.46 1.74 -18.86
CA GLY A 212 13.87 1.75 -19.27
C GLY A 212 14.26 2.90 -20.22
N SER A 213 13.34 3.76 -20.63
CA SER A 213 13.60 4.81 -21.65
C SER A 213 14.62 5.87 -21.21
N ARG A 214 14.89 5.98 -19.91
CA ARG A 214 15.81 6.94 -19.30
C ARG A 214 17.04 6.30 -18.66
N LEU A 215 17.27 5.03 -18.91
CA LEU A 215 18.42 4.33 -18.35
C LEU A 215 19.74 4.81 -18.96
N ASN A 216 20.75 4.91 -18.10
CA ASN A 216 22.11 5.14 -18.54
C ASN A 216 22.62 3.92 -19.34
N SER A 217 23.17 4.14 -20.53
CA SER A 217 23.68 3.08 -21.41
C SER A 217 24.90 2.33 -20.84
N GLU A 218 25.59 2.91 -19.85
CA GLU A 218 26.75 2.30 -19.19
C GLU A 218 26.38 1.41 -17.98
N ALA A 219 25.12 1.45 -17.54
CA ALA A 219 24.66 0.67 -16.41
C ALA A 219 24.52 -0.82 -16.76
N ASN A 220 24.96 -1.70 -15.87
CA ASN A 220 24.83 -3.14 -16.05
C ASN A 220 23.40 -3.63 -15.72
N ILE A 221 22.44 -3.19 -16.54
CA ILE A 221 21.00 -3.38 -16.33
C ILE A 221 20.36 -4.13 -17.49
N HIS A 222 19.51 -5.08 -17.15
CA HIS A 222 18.58 -5.69 -18.11
C HIS A 222 17.18 -5.16 -17.85
N ALA A 223 16.75 -4.15 -18.58
CA ALA A 223 15.41 -3.61 -18.48
C ALA A 223 14.40 -4.50 -19.20
N LEU A 224 13.39 -4.97 -18.47
CA LEU A 224 12.31 -5.83 -18.98
C LEU A 224 10.99 -5.06 -19.17
N GLY A 225 11.01 -3.77 -18.93
CA GLY A 225 9.83 -2.93 -18.99
C GLY A 225 8.89 -3.15 -17.81
N TRP A 226 7.84 -2.35 -17.79
CA TRP A 226 6.76 -2.54 -16.84
C TRP A 226 5.99 -3.84 -17.16
N LYS A 227 5.56 -4.55 -16.11
CA LYS A 227 4.73 -5.73 -16.21
C LYS A 227 3.53 -5.62 -15.28
N ASP A 228 2.41 -6.18 -15.66
CA ASP A 228 1.32 -6.36 -14.72
C ASP A 228 1.71 -7.36 -13.61
N ASP A 229 0.88 -7.45 -12.60
CA ASP A 229 1.17 -8.22 -11.39
C ASP A 229 1.44 -9.70 -11.68
N VAL A 230 0.63 -10.33 -12.53
CA VAL A 230 0.75 -11.75 -12.91
C VAL A 230 2.00 -11.98 -13.77
N GLU A 231 2.22 -11.12 -14.76
CA GLU A 231 3.41 -11.18 -15.61
C GLU A 231 4.70 -10.94 -14.82
N LEU A 232 4.65 -10.02 -13.85
CA LEU A 232 5.79 -9.73 -12.97
C LEU A 232 6.16 -10.96 -12.13
N MET A 233 5.20 -11.55 -11.41
CA MET A 233 5.44 -12.75 -10.61
C MET A 233 5.97 -13.92 -11.45
N LEU A 234 5.37 -14.16 -12.61
CA LEU A 234 5.83 -15.22 -13.52
C LEU A 234 7.24 -14.97 -14.04
N SER A 235 7.57 -13.72 -14.39
CA SER A 235 8.90 -13.34 -14.84
C SER A 235 9.95 -13.49 -13.75
N LEU A 236 9.64 -13.03 -12.52
CA LEU A 236 10.49 -13.17 -11.34
C LEU A 236 10.75 -14.65 -11.02
N SER A 237 9.69 -15.44 -10.92
CA SER A 237 9.77 -16.86 -10.58
C SER A 237 10.58 -17.68 -11.61
N LYS A 238 10.41 -17.40 -12.91
CA LYS A 238 11.21 -18.06 -13.98
C LYS A 238 12.67 -17.66 -13.97
N ARG A 239 12.99 -16.43 -13.54
CA ARG A 239 14.35 -15.91 -13.57
C ARG A 239 15.14 -16.27 -12.32
N GLY A 240 14.49 -16.35 -11.17
CA GLY A 240 15.14 -16.65 -9.90
C GLY A 240 16.03 -15.50 -9.39
N GLY A 241 17.02 -15.84 -8.57
CA GLY A 241 17.88 -14.86 -7.90
C GLY A 241 17.22 -14.23 -6.68
N PHE A 242 17.56 -12.99 -6.36
CA PHE A 242 17.02 -12.28 -5.22
C PHE A 242 16.17 -11.07 -5.62
N GLY A 243 15.12 -10.79 -4.85
CA GLY A 243 14.38 -9.54 -4.90
C GLY A 243 15.08 -8.45 -4.11
N LEU A 244 15.38 -7.32 -4.74
CA LEU A 244 16.05 -6.18 -4.11
C LEU A 244 15.03 -5.17 -3.60
N CYS A 245 14.95 -5.00 -2.27
CA CYS A 245 14.16 -3.96 -1.59
C CYS A 245 15.11 -2.86 -1.09
N TRP A 246 15.48 -1.96 -1.98
CA TRP A 246 16.50 -0.94 -1.76
C TRP A 246 16.00 0.48 -2.01
N SER A 247 16.44 1.41 -1.19
CA SER A 247 16.36 2.86 -1.40
C SER A 247 17.61 3.53 -0.85
N GLU A 248 18.06 4.59 -1.52
CA GLU A 248 19.28 5.31 -1.17
C GLU A 248 19.05 6.21 0.04
N ASP A 249 20.09 6.38 0.85
CA ASP A 249 20.11 7.34 1.95
C ASP A 249 20.68 8.69 1.45
N ARG A 250 19.84 9.42 0.72
CA ARG A 250 20.12 10.78 0.24
C ARG A 250 19.16 11.75 0.90
N GLU A 251 19.65 12.92 1.31
CA GLU A 251 18.85 13.93 2.03
C GLU A 251 17.62 14.37 1.24
N GLU A 252 17.78 14.49 -0.09
CA GLU A 252 16.71 14.89 -1.03
C GLU A 252 15.67 13.79 -1.30
N LEU A 253 15.93 12.51 -0.88
CA LEU A 253 15.03 11.37 -1.13
C LEU A 253 14.29 10.96 0.14
N VAL A 254 12.97 10.99 0.07
CA VAL A 254 12.11 10.56 1.18
C VAL A 254 11.93 9.04 1.26
N GLU A 255 12.24 8.32 0.20
CA GLU A 255 11.98 6.88 0.04
C GLU A 255 12.68 6.06 1.11
N ARG A 256 13.91 6.39 1.47
CA ARG A 256 14.66 5.71 2.52
C ARG A 256 14.01 5.89 3.89
N ARG A 257 13.69 7.15 4.24
CA ARG A 257 12.99 7.45 5.49
C ARG A 257 11.64 6.77 5.56
N TYR A 258 10.89 6.79 4.44
CA TYR A 258 9.58 6.16 4.36
C TYR A 258 9.67 4.63 4.47
N SER A 259 10.67 3.99 3.87
CA SER A 259 10.88 2.54 3.92
C SER A 259 11.18 2.00 5.33
N ARG A 260 11.68 2.86 6.23
CA ARG A 260 11.86 2.52 7.66
C ARG A 260 10.54 2.37 8.42
N MET A 261 9.43 2.84 7.85
CA MET A 261 8.12 2.92 8.50
C MET A 261 7.01 2.22 7.73
N ASN A 262 7.12 2.12 6.40
CA ASN A 262 6.06 1.57 5.56
C ASN A 262 6.21 0.05 5.35
N ALA A 263 5.10 -0.65 5.15
CA ALA A 263 5.09 -2.05 4.70
C ALA A 263 5.26 -2.09 3.17
N SER A 264 6.39 -2.62 2.69
CA SER A 264 6.72 -2.63 1.26
C SER A 264 5.91 -3.68 0.49
N TYR A 265 5.08 -3.27 -0.46
CA TYR A 265 4.38 -4.19 -1.36
C TYR A 265 5.35 -4.97 -2.27
N LYS A 266 6.49 -4.37 -2.65
CA LYS A 266 7.56 -5.06 -3.41
C LYS A 266 8.08 -6.30 -2.70
N LEU A 267 8.28 -6.21 -1.38
CA LEU A 267 8.72 -7.34 -0.58
C LEU A 267 7.77 -8.52 -0.73
N SER A 268 6.48 -8.28 -0.60
CA SER A 268 5.46 -9.32 -0.73
C SER A 268 5.38 -9.88 -2.15
N THR A 269 5.54 -9.04 -3.18
CA THR A 269 5.60 -9.49 -4.58
C THR A 269 6.77 -10.46 -4.82
N PHE A 270 7.96 -10.13 -4.32
CA PHE A 270 9.13 -11.02 -4.46
C PHE A 270 8.94 -12.33 -3.70
N LEU A 271 8.43 -12.28 -2.46
CA LEU A 271 8.14 -13.47 -1.68
C LEU A 271 7.07 -14.35 -2.35
N ALA A 272 6.01 -13.76 -2.89
CA ALA A 272 4.97 -14.47 -3.63
C ALA A 272 5.52 -15.15 -4.90
N ALA A 273 6.50 -14.54 -5.56
CA ALA A 273 7.22 -15.14 -6.69
C ALA A 273 8.24 -16.22 -6.27
N GLY A 274 8.43 -16.44 -4.96
CA GLY A 274 9.36 -17.42 -4.40
C GLY A 274 10.82 -16.96 -4.32
N LEU A 275 11.09 -15.65 -4.46
CA LEU A 275 12.44 -15.10 -4.37
C LEU A 275 12.81 -14.75 -2.92
N PRO A 276 14.02 -15.10 -2.46
CA PRO A 276 14.58 -14.53 -1.25
C PRO A 276 14.86 -13.03 -1.44
N ILE A 277 14.98 -12.31 -0.33
CA ILE A 277 15.06 -10.86 -0.28
C ILE A 277 16.47 -10.39 0.07
N ILE A 278 16.94 -9.35 -0.61
CA ILE A 278 18.01 -8.49 -0.11
C ILE A 278 17.42 -7.09 0.10
N ALA A 279 17.57 -6.54 1.30
CA ALA A 279 16.96 -5.27 1.68
C ALA A 279 17.92 -4.38 2.46
N ASN A 280 17.60 -3.08 2.51
CA ASN A 280 18.28 -2.16 3.42
C ASN A 280 18.24 -2.68 4.87
N HIS A 281 19.33 -2.51 5.61
CA HIS A 281 19.48 -3.00 7.00
C HIS A 281 18.46 -2.41 7.98
N ASP A 282 17.87 -1.27 7.67
CA ASP A 282 16.92 -0.51 8.48
C ASP A 282 15.50 -0.45 7.91
N ILE A 283 15.18 -1.31 6.92
CA ILE A 283 13.81 -1.45 6.42
C ILE A 283 12.87 -1.90 7.56
N SER A 284 11.64 -1.41 7.57
CA SER A 284 10.64 -1.74 8.61
C SER A 284 10.42 -3.23 8.81
N SER A 285 10.47 -4.02 7.75
CA SER A 285 10.31 -5.48 7.76
C SER A 285 11.59 -6.27 8.06
N ARG A 286 12.67 -5.61 8.53
CA ARG A 286 13.96 -6.25 8.82
C ARG A 286 13.84 -7.47 9.73
N ASP A 287 13.12 -7.30 10.83
CA ASP A 287 13.02 -8.38 11.83
C ASP A 287 12.19 -9.54 11.31
N PHE A 288 11.15 -9.26 10.51
CA PHE A 288 10.36 -10.27 9.80
C PHE A 288 11.24 -11.08 8.83
N ILE A 289 12.06 -10.41 8.00
CA ILE A 289 12.98 -11.07 7.07
C ILE A 289 13.93 -11.99 7.82
N LYS A 290 14.54 -11.51 8.91
CA LYS A 290 15.50 -12.29 9.71
C LYS A 290 14.85 -13.46 10.45
N GLN A 291 13.72 -13.22 11.12
CA GLN A 291 13.02 -14.23 11.91
C GLN A 291 12.56 -15.43 11.06
N HIS A 292 12.13 -15.16 9.84
CA HIS A 292 11.62 -16.20 8.93
C HIS A 292 12.66 -16.72 7.93
N GLY A 293 13.91 -16.25 8.00
CA GLY A 293 14.98 -16.72 7.10
C GLY A 293 14.70 -16.41 5.63
N LEU A 294 14.08 -15.26 5.34
CA LEU A 294 13.61 -14.89 4.00
C LEU A 294 14.68 -14.23 3.14
N GLY A 295 15.87 -14.00 3.69
CA GLY A 295 16.98 -13.36 2.98
C GLY A 295 17.91 -12.57 3.88
N PHE A 296 18.48 -11.49 3.36
CA PHE A 296 19.49 -10.70 4.01
C PHE A 296 19.10 -9.23 4.11
N THR A 297 19.58 -8.56 5.16
CA THR A 297 19.57 -7.11 5.25
C THR A 297 20.99 -6.58 5.27
N VAL A 298 21.29 -5.60 4.43
CA VAL A 298 22.62 -5.13 4.10
C VAL A 298 22.73 -3.61 4.23
N GLU A 299 23.95 -3.10 4.44
CA GLU A 299 24.19 -1.67 4.56
C GLU A 299 24.54 -1.01 3.22
N THR A 300 25.13 -1.75 2.29
CA THR A 300 25.55 -1.23 0.98
C THR A 300 25.12 -2.14 -0.16
N LEU A 301 25.16 -1.61 -1.39
CA LEU A 301 24.88 -2.38 -2.60
C LEU A 301 26.00 -3.39 -2.90
N GLU A 302 27.24 -3.07 -2.58
CA GLU A 302 28.36 -4.00 -2.69
C GLU A 302 28.12 -5.24 -1.79
N GLU A 303 27.68 -5.04 -0.54
CA GLU A 303 27.31 -6.15 0.33
C GLU A 303 26.12 -6.95 -0.24
N ALA A 304 25.14 -6.28 -0.87
CA ALA A 304 24.03 -6.95 -1.55
C ALA A 304 24.53 -7.89 -2.67
N VAL A 305 25.54 -7.46 -3.42
CA VAL A 305 26.16 -8.25 -4.49
C VAL A 305 26.96 -9.43 -3.95
N GLU A 306 27.64 -9.27 -2.80
CA GLU A 306 28.36 -10.35 -2.15
C GLU A 306 27.45 -11.45 -1.56
N LYS A 307 26.26 -11.06 -1.10
CA LYS A 307 25.26 -12.00 -0.55
C LYS A 307 24.44 -12.75 -1.61
N ASN A 308 24.46 -12.25 -2.83
CA ASN A 308 23.69 -12.84 -3.95
C ASN A 308 24.32 -14.07 -4.59
#